data_9f18976f63cc9d594890f3fd936b4c1d
#
_entry.id   9f18976f63cc9d594890f3fd936b4c1d
#
_cell.length_a   1.000
_cell.length_b   1.000
_cell.length_c   1.000
_cell.angle_alpha   90.00
_cell.angle_beta   90.00
_cell.angle_gamma   90.00
#
_symmetry.space_group_name_H-M   'P 1'
#
loop_
_entity.id
_entity.type
_entity.pdbx_description
1 polymer ?
#
loop_
_entity_poly.entity_id
_entity_poly.type
_entity_poly.pdbx_seq_one_letter_code
_entity_poly.pdbx_strand_id
1 'polypeptide(L)'
;MSMLTFALGRASIEERVSKEKGIHLIFLESLCDDPAVIAANVALKITSGDPDYKDTSPEIAKRDFLRRISEYEKVYETITEPHLSYLKIVNVGSQVTVSRIHGYLQSRIAFYLMNLHLKPRSIYLSRVSI
;
A
#
# COMPACT_ATOMS: atom_id res chain seq x y z
N MET A 1 -6.70 -4.16 -20.81
CA MET A 1 -5.43 -3.49 -20.46
C MET A 1 -4.55 -4.55 -19.83
N SER A 2 -3.43 -4.88 -20.44
CA SER A 2 -2.64 -6.09 -20.17
C SER A 2 -1.93 -6.07 -18.81
N MET A 3 -1.75 -7.24 -18.18
CA MET A 3 -0.99 -7.48 -16.93
C MET A 3 0.45 -6.90 -16.94
N LEU A 4 1.02 -6.65 -18.09
CA LEU A 4 2.32 -6.00 -18.29
C LEU A 4 2.39 -4.54 -17.81
N THR A 5 1.28 -3.93 -17.38
CA THR A 5 1.18 -2.49 -17.23
C THR A 5 1.80 -1.96 -15.94
N PHE A 6 1.77 -2.71 -14.81
CA PHE A 6 2.29 -2.21 -13.54
C PHE A 6 3.80 -2.32 -13.40
N ALA A 7 4.40 -3.48 -13.75
CA ALA A 7 5.86 -3.62 -13.73
C ALA A 7 6.53 -2.71 -14.77
N LEU A 8 5.98 -2.64 -15.98
CA LEU A 8 6.43 -1.68 -17.01
C LEU A 8 6.20 -0.24 -16.57
N GLY A 9 5.12 0.05 -15.83
CA GLY A 9 4.86 1.36 -15.28
C GLY A 9 5.92 1.76 -14.25
N ARG A 10 6.30 0.85 -13.33
CA ARG A 10 7.37 1.08 -12.35
C ARG A 10 8.72 1.31 -13.02
N ALA A 11 9.10 0.48 -13.99
CA ALA A 11 10.34 0.63 -14.75
C ALA A 11 10.39 1.96 -15.52
N SER A 12 9.28 2.37 -16.13
CA SER A 12 9.20 3.66 -16.83
C SER A 12 9.33 4.86 -15.89
N ILE A 13 8.75 4.77 -14.69
CA ILE A 13 8.89 5.81 -13.66
C ILE A 13 10.34 5.87 -13.18
N GLU A 14 10.95 4.72 -12.88
CA GLU A 14 12.34 4.64 -12.45
C GLU A 14 13.30 5.21 -13.51
N GLU A 15 13.14 4.84 -14.77
CA GLU A 15 13.95 5.39 -15.86
C GLU A 15 13.80 6.91 -15.98
N ARG A 16 12.59 7.42 -15.84
CA ARG A 16 12.33 8.87 -15.93
C ARG A 16 12.97 9.61 -14.75
N VAL A 17 12.78 9.11 -13.53
CA VAL A 17 13.31 9.74 -12.32
C VAL A 17 14.83 9.66 -12.26
N SER A 18 15.44 8.58 -12.77
CA SER A 18 16.91 8.44 -12.78
C SER A 18 17.63 9.51 -13.59
N LYS A 19 16.93 10.15 -14.53
CA LYS A 19 17.44 11.28 -15.33
C LYS A 19 17.40 12.62 -14.60
N GLU A 20 16.65 12.70 -13.50
CA GLU A 20 16.47 13.92 -12.72
C GLU A 20 17.41 13.94 -11.50
N LYS A 21 18.19 15.02 -11.36
CA LYS A 21 19.10 15.16 -10.22
C LYS A 21 18.34 15.52 -8.93
N GLY A 22 18.67 14.85 -7.83
CA GLY A 22 18.14 15.18 -6.51
C GLY A 22 16.77 14.59 -6.20
N ILE A 23 16.19 13.77 -7.09
CA ILE A 23 14.96 13.05 -6.82
C ILE A 23 15.29 11.65 -6.30
N HIS A 24 14.70 11.30 -5.17
CA HIS A 24 14.83 9.99 -4.56
C HIS A 24 13.48 9.27 -4.61
N LEU A 25 13.38 8.24 -5.43
CA LEU A 25 12.16 7.46 -5.62
C LEU A 25 11.99 6.42 -4.51
N ILE A 26 10.79 6.34 -3.99
CA ILE A 26 10.34 5.23 -3.12
C ILE A 26 8.95 4.80 -3.58
N PHE A 27 8.76 3.52 -3.71
CA PHE A 27 7.45 2.94 -3.99
C PHE A 27 6.75 2.55 -2.67
N LEU A 28 5.47 2.85 -2.58
CA LEU A 28 4.62 2.47 -1.46
C LEU A 28 3.57 1.50 -1.97
N GLU A 29 3.54 0.30 -1.39
CA GLU A 29 2.57 -0.72 -1.69
C GLU A 29 1.71 -1.00 -0.45
N SER A 30 0.40 -0.87 -0.60
CA SER A 30 -0.57 -1.26 0.42
C SER A 30 -1.37 -2.44 -0.10
N LEU A 31 -1.21 -3.59 0.53
CA LEU A 31 -1.90 -4.83 0.21
C LEU A 31 -2.88 -5.17 1.33
N CYS A 32 -4.10 -5.51 0.95
CA CYS A 32 -5.10 -6.00 1.89
C CYS A 32 -5.75 -7.26 1.30
N ASP A 33 -5.48 -8.40 1.92
CA ASP A 33 -6.03 -9.71 1.55
C ASP A 33 -6.82 -10.37 2.69
N ASP A 34 -6.85 -9.74 3.87
CA ASP A 34 -7.66 -10.20 5.00
C ASP A 34 -9.14 -9.81 4.79
N PRO A 35 -10.06 -10.79 4.65
CA PRO A 35 -11.48 -10.52 4.43
C PRO A 35 -12.14 -9.67 5.53
N ALA A 36 -11.68 -9.78 6.78
CA ALA A 36 -12.22 -8.99 7.88
C ALA A 36 -11.81 -7.52 7.77
N VAL A 37 -10.56 -7.25 7.38
CA VAL A 37 -10.06 -5.89 7.13
C VAL A 37 -10.77 -5.28 5.92
N ILE A 38 -10.94 -6.06 4.84
CA ILE A 38 -11.66 -5.60 3.64
C ILE A 38 -13.10 -5.23 4.02
N ALA A 39 -13.80 -6.10 4.75
CA ALA A 39 -15.19 -5.85 5.16
C ALA A 39 -15.32 -4.59 6.03
N ALA A 40 -14.40 -4.39 6.98
CA ALA A 40 -14.37 -3.19 7.82
C ALA A 40 -14.12 -1.91 7.00
N ASN A 41 -13.19 -1.94 6.06
CA ASN A 41 -12.89 -0.81 5.19
C ASN A 41 -14.06 -0.47 4.26
N VAL A 42 -14.73 -1.49 3.70
CA VAL A 42 -15.94 -1.31 2.88
C VAL A 42 -17.05 -0.65 3.70
N ALA A 43 -17.31 -1.15 4.91
CA ALA A 43 -18.32 -0.59 5.80
C ALA A 43 -18.01 0.88 6.14
N LEU A 44 -16.75 1.17 6.51
CA LEU A 44 -16.31 2.53 6.82
C LEU A 44 -16.50 3.47 5.63
N LYS A 45 -16.12 3.06 4.42
CA LYS A 45 -16.24 3.88 3.23
C LYS A 45 -17.70 4.20 2.87
N ILE A 46 -18.59 3.25 3.03
CA ILE A 46 -20.03 3.43 2.78
C ILE A 46 -20.66 4.38 3.80
N THR A 47 -20.22 4.33 5.08
CA THR A 47 -20.79 5.14 6.17
C THR A 47 -20.15 6.51 6.32
N SER A 48 -18.96 6.74 5.76
CA SER A 48 -18.21 8.00 5.92
C SER A 48 -18.70 9.17 5.08
N GLY A 49 -19.80 8.99 4.32
CA GLY A 49 -20.33 10.05 3.44
C GLY A 49 -19.46 10.33 2.22
N ASP A 50 -18.75 9.31 1.74
CA ASP A 50 -17.93 9.41 0.53
C ASP A 50 -18.77 9.94 -0.64
N PRO A 51 -18.30 10.97 -1.36
CA PRO A 51 -19.04 11.56 -2.50
C PRO A 51 -19.49 10.55 -3.55
N ASP A 52 -18.71 9.47 -3.75
CA ASP A 52 -19.01 8.41 -4.72
C ASP A 52 -20.30 7.64 -4.38
N TYR A 53 -20.73 7.64 -3.09
CA TYR A 53 -21.85 6.83 -2.60
C TYR A 53 -22.92 7.63 -1.85
N LYS A 54 -22.85 8.97 -1.91
CA LYS A 54 -23.69 9.89 -1.11
C LYS A 54 -25.20 9.65 -1.25
N ASP A 55 -25.67 9.27 -2.45
CA ASP A 55 -27.08 9.06 -2.77
C ASP A 55 -27.38 7.60 -3.16
N THR A 56 -26.51 6.67 -2.77
CA THR A 56 -26.59 5.26 -3.16
C THR A 56 -26.98 4.41 -1.95
N SER A 57 -27.86 3.41 -2.15
CA SER A 57 -28.16 2.50 -1.04
C SER A 57 -26.93 1.72 -0.60
N PRO A 58 -26.78 1.41 0.70
CA PRO A 58 -25.60 0.70 1.23
C PRO A 58 -25.31 -0.63 0.53
N GLU A 59 -26.33 -1.35 0.13
CA GLU A 59 -26.22 -2.64 -0.56
C GLU A 59 -25.65 -2.49 -1.97
N ILE A 60 -26.08 -1.47 -2.70
CA ILE A 60 -25.58 -1.17 -4.04
C ILE A 60 -24.15 -0.66 -3.95
N ALA A 61 -23.85 0.23 -3.01
CA ALA A 61 -22.52 0.75 -2.75
C ALA A 61 -21.53 -0.38 -2.41
N LYS A 62 -21.92 -1.29 -1.52
CA LYS A 62 -21.11 -2.47 -1.15
C LYS A 62 -20.80 -3.35 -2.35
N ARG A 63 -21.80 -3.67 -3.15
CA ARG A 63 -21.65 -4.52 -4.33
C ARG A 63 -20.74 -3.87 -5.38
N ASP A 64 -20.89 -2.57 -5.63
CA ASP A 64 -20.05 -1.83 -6.56
C ASP A 64 -18.58 -1.79 -6.07
N PHE A 65 -18.38 -1.55 -4.78
CA PHE A 65 -17.05 -1.51 -4.19
C PHE A 65 -16.33 -2.86 -4.29
N LEU A 66 -17.02 -3.96 -3.94
CA LEU A 66 -16.47 -5.30 -4.07
C LEU A 66 -16.17 -5.68 -5.53
N ARG A 67 -17.02 -5.27 -6.46
CA ARG A 67 -16.77 -5.46 -7.89
C ARG A 67 -15.48 -4.73 -8.33
N ARG A 68 -15.29 -3.47 -7.90
CA ARG A 68 -14.06 -2.72 -8.19
C ARG A 68 -12.82 -3.41 -7.62
N ILE A 69 -12.88 -3.91 -6.38
CA ILE A 69 -11.78 -4.69 -5.79
C ILE A 69 -11.43 -5.87 -6.70
N SER A 70 -12.41 -6.68 -7.07
CA SER A 70 -12.20 -7.85 -7.94
C SER A 70 -11.60 -7.50 -9.30
N GLU A 71 -11.99 -6.37 -9.91
CA GLU A 71 -11.39 -5.91 -11.17
C GLU A 71 -9.93 -5.45 -10.99
N TYR A 72 -9.61 -4.79 -9.88
CA TYR A 72 -8.23 -4.41 -9.57
C TYR A 72 -7.33 -5.61 -9.25
N GLU A 73 -7.84 -6.61 -8.53
CA GLU A 73 -7.10 -7.84 -8.21
C GLU A 73 -6.62 -8.57 -9.47
N LYS A 74 -7.42 -8.56 -10.54
CA LYS A 74 -7.07 -9.22 -11.81
C LYS A 74 -5.84 -8.63 -12.51
N VAL A 75 -5.55 -7.36 -12.25
CA VAL A 75 -4.47 -6.61 -12.91
C VAL A 75 -3.36 -6.19 -11.94
N TYR A 76 -3.56 -6.46 -10.65
CA TYR A 76 -2.62 -6.08 -9.61
C TYR A 76 -1.34 -6.92 -9.68
N GLU A 77 -0.21 -6.26 -9.54
CA GLU A 77 1.11 -6.87 -9.56
C GLU A 77 1.95 -6.34 -8.40
N THR A 78 2.25 -7.22 -7.44
CA THR A 78 3.07 -6.86 -6.26
C THR A 78 4.50 -6.51 -6.66
N ILE A 79 5.15 -5.67 -5.85
CA ILE A 79 6.57 -5.33 -6.06
C ILE A 79 7.42 -6.55 -5.70
N THR A 80 8.19 -7.00 -6.66
CA THR A 80 9.13 -8.12 -6.51
C THR A 80 10.55 -7.75 -6.94
N GLU A 81 10.73 -6.58 -7.51
CA GLU A 81 12.00 -6.10 -8.04
C GLU A 81 13.01 -5.79 -6.91
N PRO A 82 14.11 -6.52 -6.80
CA PRO A 82 15.02 -6.42 -5.64
C PRO A 82 15.87 -5.14 -5.64
N HIS A 83 15.92 -4.43 -6.76
CA HIS A 83 16.69 -3.18 -6.90
C HIS A 83 15.91 -1.94 -6.48
N LEU A 84 14.58 -2.03 -6.35
CA LEU A 84 13.73 -0.91 -6.00
C LEU A 84 13.79 -0.56 -4.50
N SER A 85 13.67 0.74 -4.21
CA SER A 85 13.38 1.23 -2.87
C SER A 85 11.88 1.19 -2.65
N TYR A 86 11.40 0.38 -1.71
CA TYR A 86 9.97 0.30 -1.45
C TYR A 86 9.63 -0.02 0.00
N LEU A 87 8.42 0.35 0.38
CA LEU A 87 7.76 -0.04 1.60
C LEU A 87 6.46 -0.75 1.22
N LYS A 88 6.28 -1.99 1.70
CA LYS A 88 5.07 -2.77 1.52
C LYS A 88 4.39 -3.00 2.86
N ILE A 89 3.14 -2.58 2.96
CA ILE A 89 2.30 -2.71 4.15
C ILE A 89 1.19 -3.71 3.83
N VAL A 90 1.08 -4.77 4.62
CA VAL A 90 0.08 -5.81 4.45
C VAL A 90 -0.93 -5.72 5.60
N ASN A 91 -2.20 -5.81 5.28
CA ASN A 91 -3.31 -5.88 6.23
C ASN A 91 -3.21 -4.84 7.35
N VAL A 92 -3.14 -3.55 6.95
CA VAL A 92 -3.12 -2.40 7.86
C VAL A 92 -1.93 -2.46 8.84
N GLY A 93 -0.80 -3.00 8.40
CA GLY A 93 0.43 -3.05 9.18
C GLY A 93 0.63 -4.34 9.98
N SER A 94 -0.15 -5.41 9.73
CA SER A 94 0.12 -6.74 10.29
C SER A 94 1.49 -7.27 9.88
N GLN A 95 1.92 -6.90 8.67
CA GLN A 95 3.27 -7.14 8.17
C GLN A 95 3.75 -5.93 7.39
N VAL A 96 5.02 -5.58 7.58
CA VAL A 96 5.68 -4.51 6.83
C VAL A 96 7.00 -5.02 6.28
N THR A 97 7.19 -4.84 4.99
CA THR A 97 8.46 -5.12 4.31
C THR A 97 9.10 -3.81 3.88
N VAL A 98 10.34 -3.62 4.25
CA VAL A 98 11.15 -2.43 3.91
C VAL A 98 12.31 -2.88 3.06
N SER A 99 12.45 -2.32 1.86
CA SER A 99 13.54 -2.64 0.94
C SER A 99 14.26 -1.37 0.51
N ARG A 100 15.59 -1.38 0.63
CA ARG A 100 16.52 -0.36 0.11
C ARG A 100 16.12 1.08 0.46
N ILE A 101 15.63 1.29 1.67
CA ILE A 101 15.34 2.63 2.20
C ILE A 101 16.65 3.29 2.61
N HIS A 102 16.93 4.47 2.08
CA HIS A 102 18.15 5.20 2.30
C HIS A 102 17.89 6.67 2.69
N GLY A 103 18.77 7.17 3.56
CA GLY A 103 18.75 8.58 3.96
C GLY A 103 17.61 8.95 4.92
N TYR A 104 17.70 10.18 5.41
CA TYR A 104 16.82 10.66 6.47
C TYR A 104 15.34 10.69 6.07
N LEU A 105 15.03 11.25 4.91
CA LEU A 105 13.65 11.46 4.50
C LEU A 105 12.90 10.15 4.25
N GLN A 106 13.49 9.23 3.49
CA GLN A 106 12.88 7.91 3.23
C GLN A 106 12.69 7.13 4.54
N SER A 107 13.68 7.17 5.44
CA SER A 107 13.57 6.51 6.75
C SER A 107 12.46 7.11 7.61
N ARG A 108 12.26 8.43 7.57
CA ARG A 108 11.16 9.10 8.30
C ARG A 108 9.80 8.74 7.73
N ILE A 109 9.66 8.67 6.42
CA ILE A 109 8.43 8.24 5.75
C ILE A 109 8.11 6.80 6.13
N ALA A 110 9.08 5.90 6.02
CA ALA A 110 8.92 4.50 6.40
C ALA A 110 8.51 4.36 7.87
N PHE A 111 9.21 5.04 8.79
CA PHE A 111 8.88 5.05 10.21
C PHE A 111 7.46 5.54 10.46
N TYR A 112 7.04 6.64 9.85
CA TYR A 112 5.70 7.18 10.00
C TYR A 112 4.64 6.17 9.53
N LEU A 113 4.80 5.62 8.33
CA LEU A 113 3.84 4.68 7.74
C LEU A 113 3.75 3.36 8.51
N MET A 114 4.86 2.85 9.03
CA MET A 114 4.87 1.67 9.89
C MET A 114 4.13 1.88 11.22
N ASN A 115 4.01 3.13 11.67
CA ASN A 115 3.42 3.47 12.96
C ASN A 115 1.97 4.02 12.86
N LEU A 116 1.40 4.16 11.67
CA LEU A 116 0.05 4.70 11.49
C LEU A 116 -1.04 3.85 12.17
N HIS A 117 -0.83 2.55 12.26
CA HIS A 117 -1.82 1.59 12.76
C HIS A 117 -1.38 0.86 14.04
N LEU A 118 -0.34 1.35 14.71
CA LEU A 118 0.11 0.74 15.95
C LEU A 118 -0.97 0.88 17.04
N LYS A 119 -1.28 -0.24 17.67
CA LYS A 119 -2.01 -0.24 18.94
C LYS A 119 -1.12 0.44 20.00
N PRO A 120 -1.71 1.20 20.96
CA PRO A 120 -0.92 1.84 22.00
C PRO A 120 -0.09 0.80 22.77
N ARG A 121 1.20 1.09 23.00
CA ARG A 121 2.17 0.31 23.78
C ARG A 121 2.66 -0.97 23.12
N SER A 122 3.53 -0.84 22.12
CA SER A 122 4.36 -1.94 21.65
C SER A 122 5.67 -2.01 22.45
N ILE A 123 6.03 -3.21 22.89
CA ILE A 123 7.33 -3.48 23.53
C ILE A 123 8.21 -4.16 22.48
N TYR A 124 9.38 -3.58 22.23
CA TYR A 124 10.34 -4.13 21.30
C TYR A 124 11.49 -4.78 22.07
N LEU A 125 11.74 -6.06 21.78
CA LEU A 125 12.88 -6.79 22.32
C LEU A 125 13.82 -7.09 21.16
N SER A 126 15.07 -6.67 21.26
CA SER A 126 16.11 -7.01 20.32
C SER A 126 17.19 -7.85 20.99
N ARG A 127 17.65 -8.89 20.29
CA ARG A 127 18.81 -9.68 20.66
C ARG A 127 19.85 -9.52 19.57
N VAL A 128 21.04 -9.08 19.96
CA VAL A 128 22.21 -9.14 19.10
C VAL A 128 22.83 -10.52 19.28
N SER A 129 22.97 -11.27 18.19
CA SER A 129 23.78 -12.48 18.15
C SER A 129 25.18 -12.07 17.71
N ILE A 130 26.17 -12.34 18.56
CA ILE A 130 27.58 -12.15 18.26
C ILE A 130 28.08 -13.42 17.59
#